data_04fa45684a6abe7c8c3bab0e00fb1a32
#
_entry.id   04fa45684a6abe7c8c3bab0e00fb1a32
#
_cell.length_a   1.000
_cell.length_b   1.000
_cell.length_c   1.000
_cell.angle_alpha   90.00
_cell.angle_beta   90.00
_cell.angle_gamma   90.00
#
_symmetry.space_group_name_H-M   'P 1'
#
loop_
_entity.id
_entity.type
_entity.pdbx_description
1 polymer ?
#
loop_
_entity_poly.entity_id
_entity_poly.type
_entity_poly.pdbx_seq_one_letter_code
_entity_poly.pdbx_strand_id
1 'polypeptide(L)'
;MKLVFLFFFFLSLLNASSFRIEKSLITYFGVHYLHKWEGSTSDVKGVVSYDKNIDQYECSISVPLSTFSSGNDNRDSNMLVYCKAFDFPNINFQSTSIKVNESTLEIEGKIEFAGEEKEIKTNAKLNSLDNNLFAIEGELDILLSEFKVERPSLLFVEIEDLVKIKYSIQGVKNE
;
A
#
# COMPACT_ATOMS: atom_id res chain seq x y z
N MET A 1 -25.43 -37.91 -40.22
CA MET A 1 -23.99 -37.72 -39.89
C MET A 1 -23.92 -36.49 -38.96
N LYS A 2 -23.85 -36.72 -37.63
CA LYS A 2 -23.80 -35.61 -36.62
C LYS A 2 -22.35 -35.28 -36.38
N LEU A 3 -21.95 -34.07 -36.75
CA LEU A 3 -20.60 -33.52 -36.50
C LEU A 3 -20.54 -33.09 -35.03
N VAL A 4 -19.79 -33.84 -34.22
CA VAL A 4 -19.48 -33.47 -32.83
C VAL A 4 -18.33 -32.48 -32.83
N PHE A 5 -18.59 -31.23 -32.58
CA PHE A 5 -17.58 -30.18 -32.37
C PHE A 5 -16.97 -30.41 -30.97
N LEU A 6 -15.79 -30.98 -30.92
CA LEU A 6 -15.00 -31.07 -29.69
C LEU A 6 -14.39 -29.73 -29.37
N PHE A 7 -14.99 -28.99 -28.42
CA PHE A 7 -14.45 -27.73 -27.93
C PHE A 7 -13.24 -28.04 -27.00
N PHE A 8 -12.05 -27.95 -27.54
CA PHE A 8 -10.83 -28.03 -26.75
C PHE A 8 -10.74 -26.74 -25.92
N PHE A 9 -11.13 -26.82 -24.64
CA PHE A 9 -10.87 -25.78 -23.65
C PHE A 9 -9.37 -25.80 -23.35
N PHE A 10 -8.64 -24.89 -24.00
CA PHE A 10 -7.21 -24.68 -23.72
C PHE A 10 -7.13 -24.00 -22.33
N LEU A 11 -6.91 -24.82 -21.30
CA LEU A 11 -6.60 -24.34 -19.96
C LEU A 11 -5.19 -23.74 -20.04
N SER A 12 -5.10 -22.43 -20.27
CA SER A 12 -3.84 -21.71 -20.13
C SER A 12 -3.41 -21.81 -18.68
N LEU A 13 -2.39 -22.64 -18.39
CA LEU A 13 -1.69 -22.66 -17.13
C LEU A 13 -1.11 -21.26 -16.90
N LEU A 14 -1.73 -20.48 -16.03
CA LEU A 14 -1.21 -19.20 -15.56
C LEU A 14 0.09 -19.50 -14.82
N ASN A 15 1.22 -19.21 -15.46
CA ASN A 15 2.56 -19.28 -14.88
C ASN A 15 2.84 -18.05 -14.00
N ALA A 16 1.88 -17.65 -13.19
CA ALA A 16 2.03 -16.56 -12.25
C ALA A 16 2.63 -17.08 -10.93
N SER A 17 3.74 -16.50 -10.50
CA SER A 17 4.23 -16.69 -9.15
C SER A 17 3.58 -15.62 -8.27
N SER A 18 3.09 -16.00 -7.11
CA SER A 18 2.54 -15.04 -6.13
C SER A 18 3.31 -15.08 -4.82
N PHE A 19 3.37 -13.92 -4.18
CA PHE A 19 4.02 -13.73 -2.88
C PHE A 19 2.99 -13.15 -1.92
N ARG A 20 2.92 -13.69 -0.72
CA ARG A 20 2.17 -13.08 0.38
C ARG A 20 3.09 -12.18 1.21
N ILE A 21 2.54 -11.13 1.77
CA ILE A 21 3.25 -10.28 2.74
C ILE A 21 3.38 -11.07 4.04
N GLU A 22 4.60 -11.12 4.59
CA GLU A 22 4.91 -11.82 5.82
C GLU A 22 5.34 -10.88 6.94
N LYS A 23 6.13 -9.85 6.59
CA LYS A 23 6.54 -8.81 7.53
C LYS A 23 6.34 -7.45 6.89
N SER A 24 5.86 -6.53 7.67
CA SER A 24 5.63 -5.16 7.23
C SER A 24 5.78 -4.18 8.37
N LEU A 25 6.16 -2.97 8.04
CA LEU A 25 6.07 -1.81 8.90
C LEU A 25 5.73 -0.61 8.02
N ILE A 26 4.64 0.06 8.33
CA ILE A 26 4.28 1.36 7.73
C ILE A 26 4.24 2.38 8.84
N THR A 27 4.93 3.50 8.66
CA THR A 27 4.99 4.60 9.62
C THR A 27 4.59 5.89 8.94
N TYR A 28 3.63 6.61 9.51
CA TYR A 28 3.31 7.97 9.11
C TYR A 28 3.95 8.98 10.06
N PHE A 29 4.28 10.16 9.54
CA PHE A 29 4.86 11.27 10.31
C PHE A 29 3.94 12.46 10.20
N GLY A 30 3.37 12.85 11.33
CA GLY A 30 2.52 14.04 11.47
C GLY A 30 3.31 15.20 12.04
N VAL A 31 2.98 16.41 11.60
CA VAL A 31 3.65 17.63 12.03
C VAL A 31 2.62 18.70 12.41
N HIS A 32 2.81 19.28 13.57
CA HIS A 32 2.17 20.52 14.00
C HIS A 32 3.26 21.48 14.43
N TYR A 33 3.00 22.77 14.36
CA TYR A 33 3.96 23.81 14.74
C TYR A 33 4.62 23.57 16.10
N LEU A 34 3.88 23.05 17.08
CA LEU A 34 4.38 22.82 18.44
C LEU A 34 5.08 21.48 18.63
N HIS A 35 4.78 20.46 17.81
CA HIS A 35 5.31 19.11 18.00
C HIS A 35 5.19 18.25 16.75
N LYS A 36 5.98 17.20 16.71
CA LYS A 36 5.93 16.14 15.71
C LYS A 36 5.57 14.83 16.38
N TRP A 37 4.96 13.94 15.64
CA TRP A 37 4.66 12.59 16.10
C TRP A 37 4.73 11.60 14.95
N GLU A 38 4.75 10.35 15.29
CA GLU A 38 4.64 9.26 14.35
C GLU A 38 3.63 8.23 14.84
N GLY A 39 3.10 7.45 13.93
CA GLY A 39 2.29 6.29 14.24
C GLY A 39 2.59 5.19 13.22
N SER A 40 2.55 3.95 13.65
CA SER A 40 2.92 2.82 12.80
C SER A 40 1.96 1.65 12.92
N THR A 41 1.97 0.82 11.90
CA THR A 41 1.30 -0.49 11.87
C THR A 41 2.19 -1.53 11.21
N SER A 42 2.02 -2.78 11.63
CA SER A 42 2.56 -3.97 10.96
C SER A 42 1.47 -4.84 10.33
N ASP A 43 0.21 -4.45 10.41
CA ASP A 43 -0.93 -5.20 9.86
C ASP A 43 -1.19 -4.77 8.40
N VAL A 44 -0.33 -5.23 7.50
CA VAL A 44 -0.47 -5.03 6.06
C VAL A 44 -0.88 -6.35 5.43
N LYS A 45 -2.00 -6.35 4.72
CA LYS A 45 -2.48 -7.50 3.96
C LYS A 45 -2.30 -7.25 2.48
N GLY A 46 -1.94 -8.28 1.74
CA GLY A 46 -1.80 -8.14 0.31
C GLY A 46 -1.04 -9.26 -0.38
N VAL A 47 -0.96 -9.10 -1.67
CA VAL A 47 -0.33 -10.05 -2.57
C VAL A 47 0.50 -9.27 -3.59
N VAL A 48 1.66 -9.79 -3.92
CA VAL A 48 2.44 -9.41 -5.10
C VAL A 48 2.45 -10.61 -6.05
N SER A 49 2.09 -10.40 -7.29
CA SER A 49 2.14 -11.41 -8.34
C SER A 49 3.14 -11.04 -9.42
N TYR A 50 3.72 -12.05 -10.05
CA TYR A 50 4.61 -11.89 -11.19
C TYR A 50 4.16 -12.83 -12.33
N ASP A 51 3.79 -12.24 -13.46
CA ASP A 51 3.46 -12.97 -14.67
C ASP A 51 4.69 -13.05 -15.58
N LYS A 52 5.24 -14.26 -15.71
CA LYS A 52 6.43 -14.53 -16.53
C LYS A 52 6.20 -14.34 -18.04
N ASN A 53 4.96 -14.43 -18.51
CA ASN A 53 4.66 -14.35 -19.94
C ASN A 53 4.78 -12.92 -20.48
N ILE A 54 4.48 -11.95 -19.62
CA ILE A 54 4.49 -10.52 -19.97
C ILE A 54 5.54 -9.73 -19.18
N ASP A 55 6.32 -10.43 -18.33
CA ASP A 55 7.36 -9.84 -17.47
C ASP A 55 6.83 -8.68 -16.62
N GLN A 56 5.69 -8.91 -15.96
CA GLN A 56 4.99 -7.87 -15.22
C GLN A 56 4.73 -8.27 -13.76
N TYR A 57 4.99 -7.31 -12.86
CA TYR A 57 4.62 -7.38 -11.46
C TYR A 57 3.33 -6.63 -11.21
N GLU A 58 2.48 -7.18 -10.36
CA GLU A 58 1.27 -6.54 -9.84
C GLU A 58 1.27 -6.62 -8.31
N CYS A 59 0.74 -5.59 -7.66
CA CYS A 59 0.65 -5.51 -6.21
C CYS A 59 -0.72 -5.00 -5.80
N SER A 60 -1.33 -5.69 -4.83
CA SER A 60 -2.56 -5.24 -4.16
C SER A 60 -2.31 -5.28 -2.66
N ILE A 61 -2.51 -4.15 -1.98
CA ILE A 61 -2.27 -3.98 -0.55
C ILE A 61 -3.49 -3.35 0.10
N SER A 62 -3.82 -3.82 1.30
CA SER A 62 -4.84 -3.24 2.17
C SER A 62 -4.29 -3.08 3.59
N VAL A 63 -4.47 -1.91 4.18
CA VAL A 63 -3.96 -1.54 5.50
C VAL A 63 -5.11 -1.02 6.34
N PRO A 64 -5.53 -1.72 7.42
CA PRO A 64 -6.60 -1.23 8.27
C PRO A 64 -6.17 0.02 9.05
N LEU A 65 -6.93 1.10 8.99
CA LEU A 65 -6.64 2.34 9.71
C LEU A 65 -6.61 2.13 11.23
N SER A 66 -7.44 1.22 11.75
CA SER A 66 -7.55 0.94 13.19
C SER A 66 -6.31 0.26 13.81
N THR A 67 -5.38 -0.19 12.98
CA THR A 67 -4.17 -0.88 13.45
C THR A 67 -2.98 0.07 13.66
N PHE A 68 -3.08 1.31 13.21
CA PHE A 68 -2.06 2.31 13.48
C PHE A 68 -2.07 2.73 14.95
N SER A 69 -0.87 2.78 15.53
CA SER A 69 -0.66 3.30 16.89
C SER A 69 0.46 4.34 16.91
N SER A 70 0.17 5.44 17.55
CA SER A 70 1.12 6.51 17.83
C SER A 70 1.59 6.54 19.29
N GLY A 71 1.16 5.54 20.09
CA GLY A 71 1.37 5.53 21.53
C GLY A 71 0.52 6.54 22.31
N ASN A 72 -0.50 7.11 21.69
CA ASN A 72 -1.44 8.04 22.31
C ASN A 72 -2.86 7.75 21.82
N ASP A 73 -3.67 7.12 22.68
CA ASP A 73 -5.02 6.65 22.33
C ASP A 73 -5.97 7.76 21.85
N ASN A 74 -5.84 8.98 22.41
CA ASN A 74 -6.66 10.12 21.98
C ASN A 74 -6.28 10.53 20.54
N ARG A 75 -5.00 10.56 20.22
CA ARG A 75 -4.53 10.87 18.87
C ARG A 75 -4.99 9.80 17.88
N ASP A 76 -4.85 8.53 18.25
CA ASP A 76 -5.21 7.40 17.41
C ASP A 76 -6.73 7.39 17.15
N SER A 77 -7.55 7.64 18.18
CA SER A 77 -9.00 7.78 18.04
C SER A 77 -9.39 8.96 17.15
N ASN A 78 -8.74 10.11 17.32
CA ASN A 78 -8.98 11.29 16.49
C ASN A 78 -8.58 11.02 15.02
N MET A 79 -7.45 10.35 14.78
CA MET A 79 -7.05 9.95 13.44
C MET A 79 -8.14 9.13 12.74
N LEU A 80 -8.75 8.16 13.43
CA LEU A 80 -9.82 7.36 12.84
C LEU A 80 -11.03 8.20 12.44
N VAL A 81 -11.37 9.22 13.24
CA VAL A 81 -12.50 10.12 12.93
C VAL A 81 -12.17 10.98 11.70
N TYR A 82 -11.03 11.68 11.69
CA TYR A 82 -10.65 12.57 10.60
C TYR A 82 -10.39 11.82 9.29
N CYS A 83 -9.84 10.61 9.37
CA CYS A 83 -9.63 9.73 8.20
C CYS A 83 -10.90 8.98 7.77
N LYS A 84 -12.06 9.27 8.39
CA LYS A 84 -13.37 8.66 8.06
C LYS A 84 -13.33 7.12 8.13
N ALA A 85 -12.59 6.56 9.09
CA ALA A 85 -12.35 5.12 9.19
C ALA A 85 -13.61 4.30 9.46
N PHE A 86 -14.70 4.90 9.93
CA PHE A 86 -16.00 4.22 10.11
C PHE A 86 -16.67 3.87 8.78
N ASP A 87 -16.48 4.72 7.76
CA ASP A 87 -17.03 4.52 6.41
C ASP A 87 -15.99 3.85 5.50
N PHE A 88 -14.71 4.19 5.66
CA PHE A 88 -13.57 3.74 4.86
C PHE A 88 -12.48 3.15 5.76
N PRO A 89 -12.65 1.93 6.27
CA PRO A 89 -11.78 1.38 7.32
C PRO A 89 -10.36 1.05 6.88
N ASN A 90 -10.11 0.97 5.58
CA ASN A 90 -8.82 0.57 5.03
C ASN A 90 -8.25 1.63 4.09
N ILE A 91 -6.92 1.68 4.05
CA ILE A 91 -6.18 2.27 2.95
C ILE A 91 -5.90 1.13 1.97
N ASN A 92 -6.28 1.29 0.70
CA ASN A 92 -6.06 0.31 -0.34
C ASN A 92 -5.09 0.85 -1.38
N PHE A 93 -4.19 0.00 -1.86
CA PHE A 93 -3.29 0.32 -2.96
C PHE A 93 -3.34 -0.78 -4.02
N GLN A 94 -3.44 -0.37 -5.28
CA GLN A 94 -3.36 -1.25 -6.44
C GLN A 94 -2.33 -0.68 -7.42
N SER A 95 -1.28 -1.46 -7.72
CA SER A 95 -0.31 -1.05 -8.73
C SER A 95 -0.92 -1.05 -10.13
N THR A 96 -0.50 -0.10 -10.95
CA THR A 96 -0.75 -0.06 -12.40
C THR A 96 0.51 -0.38 -13.19
N SER A 97 1.69 -0.12 -12.59
CA SER A 97 2.98 -0.45 -13.17
C SER A 97 4.03 -0.63 -12.07
N ILE A 98 4.84 -1.66 -12.19
CA ILE A 98 6.03 -1.86 -11.35
C ILE A 98 7.20 -2.19 -12.27
N LYS A 99 8.22 -1.33 -12.29
CA LYS A 99 9.44 -1.52 -13.05
C LYS A 99 10.60 -1.80 -12.10
N VAL A 100 11.33 -2.87 -12.36
CA VAL A 100 12.50 -3.27 -11.59
C VAL A 100 13.75 -2.76 -12.30
N ASN A 101 14.54 -1.90 -11.63
CA ASN A 101 15.78 -1.34 -12.14
C ASN A 101 16.89 -1.67 -11.14
N GLU A 102 17.61 -2.77 -11.36
CA GLU A 102 18.70 -3.25 -10.48
C GLU A 102 18.25 -3.36 -9.00
N SER A 103 18.55 -2.33 -8.19
CA SER A 103 18.25 -2.27 -6.76
C SER A 103 17.11 -1.30 -6.42
N THR A 104 16.36 -0.84 -7.43
CA THR A 104 15.24 0.10 -7.24
C THR A 104 13.99 -0.37 -7.97
N LEU A 105 12.85 0.03 -7.45
CA LEU A 105 11.55 -0.15 -8.07
C LEU A 105 10.95 1.21 -8.37
N GLU A 106 10.47 1.41 -9.59
CA GLU A 106 9.53 2.48 -9.90
C GLU A 106 8.13 1.90 -9.80
N ILE A 107 7.30 2.44 -8.91
CA ILE A 107 5.96 1.93 -8.62
C ILE A 107 4.95 3.03 -8.95
N GLU A 108 4.02 2.73 -9.84
CA GLU A 108 2.86 3.56 -10.14
C GLU A 108 1.60 2.78 -9.76
N GLY A 109 0.60 3.47 -9.24
CA GLY A 109 -0.64 2.82 -8.84
C GLY A 109 -1.66 3.81 -8.33
N LYS A 110 -2.76 3.25 -7.85
CA LYS A 110 -3.87 3.98 -7.25
C LYS A 110 -3.94 3.69 -5.77
N ILE A 111 -4.05 4.74 -4.98
CA ILE A 111 -4.32 4.65 -3.56
C ILE A 111 -5.74 5.15 -3.30
N GLU A 112 -6.50 4.35 -2.55
CA GLU A 112 -7.80 4.73 -2.02
C GLU A 112 -7.64 5.00 -0.52
N PHE A 113 -7.99 6.21 -0.10
CA PHE A 113 -7.93 6.63 1.29
C PHE A 113 -9.05 7.63 1.59
N ALA A 114 -9.72 7.47 2.73
CA ALA A 114 -10.81 8.31 3.19
C ALA A 114 -11.96 8.51 2.16
N GLY A 115 -12.15 7.53 1.25
CA GLY A 115 -13.16 7.56 0.19
C GLY A 115 -12.74 8.28 -1.09
N GLU A 116 -11.50 8.70 -1.20
CA GLU A 116 -10.93 9.32 -2.41
C GLU A 116 -9.87 8.40 -3.03
N GLU A 117 -9.88 8.28 -4.37
CA GLU A 117 -8.87 7.56 -5.13
C GLU A 117 -7.92 8.54 -5.80
N LYS A 118 -6.60 8.29 -5.70
CA LYS A 118 -5.55 9.10 -6.34
C LYS A 118 -4.50 8.20 -6.99
N GLU A 119 -4.00 8.65 -8.13
CA GLU A 119 -2.80 8.08 -8.72
C GLU A 119 -1.56 8.54 -7.96
N ILE A 120 -0.69 7.59 -7.65
CA ILE A 120 0.60 7.87 -7.01
C ILE A 120 1.73 7.26 -7.81
N LYS A 121 2.90 7.90 -7.69
CA LYS A 121 4.17 7.40 -8.19
C LYS A 121 5.22 7.50 -7.09
N THR A 122 5.91 6.40 -6.84
CA THR A 122 6.96 6.34 -5.82
C THR A 122 8.10 5.44 -6.26
N ASN A 123 9.26 5.62 -5.65
CA ASN A 123 10.41 4.74 -5.82
C ASN A 123 10.64 3.98 -4.52
N ALA A 124 10.98 2.71 -4.64
CA ALA A 124 11.38 1.88 -3.52
C ALA A 124 12.77 1.31 -3.76
N LYS A 125 13.51 1.09 -2.67
CA LYS A 125 14.74 0.32 -2.69
C LYS A 125 14.38 -1.16 -2.63
N LEU A 126 14.96 -1.93 -3.54
CA LEU A 126 14.85 -3.38 -3.56
C LEU A 126 16.03 -3.97 -2.78
N ASN A 127 15.77 -4.48 -1.57
CA ASN A 127 16.79 -5.07 -0.71
C ASN A 127 17.02 -6.56 -1.01
N SER A 128 15.97 -7.25 -1.48
CA SER A 128 16.05 -8.64 -1.92
C SER A 128 14.96 -8.94 -2.94
N LEU A 129 15.32 -9.67 -3.98
CA LEU A 129 14.40 -10.29 -4.92
C LEU A 129 15.02 -11.59 -5.39
N ASP A 130 14.48 -12.69 -4.89
CA ASP A 130 14.85 -14.04 -5.33
C ASP A 130 13.59 -14.87 -5.60
N ASN A 131 13.76 -16.16 -5.88
CA ASN A 131 12.63 -17.03 -6.21
C ASN A 131 11.65 -17.25 -5.06
N ASN A 132 12.01 -16.92 -3.82
CA ASN A 132 11.22 -17.24 -2.63
C ASN A 132 10.91 -16.01 -1.77
N LEU A 133 11.66 -14.93 -1.92
CA LEU A 133 11.58 -13.75 -1.05
C LEU A 133 11.67 -12.47 -1.86
N PHE A 134 10.86 -11.46 -1.48
CA PHE A 134 11.14 -10.07 -1.82
C PHE A 134 11.22 -9.22 -0.55
N ALA A 135 12.03 -8.15 -0.58
CA ALA A 135 12.11 -7.18 0.49
C ALA A 135 12.33 -5.77 -0.11
N ILE A 136 11.46 -4.85 0.25
CA ILE A 136 11.48 -3.47 -0.25
C ILE A 136 11.35 -2.48 0.89
N GLU A 137 11.92 -1.30 0.67
CA GLU A 137 11.78 -0.14 1.54
C GLU A 137 11.57 1.11 0.69
N GLY A 138 10.69 1.99 1.13
CA GLY A 138 10.42 3.22 0.43
C GLY A 138 9.75 4.27 1.28
N GLU A 139 9.55 5.43 0.67
CA GLU A 139 8.79 6.52 1.27
C GLU A 139 7.95 7.21 0.20
N LEU A 140 6.83 7.76 0.63
CA LEU A 140 5.98 8.60 -0.20
C LEU A 140 5.38 9.72 0.65
N ASP A 141 5.02 10.80 -0.01
CA ASP A 141 4.37 11.94 0.61
C ASP A 141 2.89 11.96 0.19
N ILE A 142 2.00 12.23 1.14
CA ILE A 142 0.55 12.34 0.94
C ILE A 142 0.12 13.72 1.42
N LEU A 143 -0.69 14.42 0.61
CA LEU A 143 -1.39 15.64 1.02
C LEU A 143 -2.80 15.25 1.50
N LEU A 144 -3.11 15.50 2.77
CA LEU A 144 -4.41 15.18 3.36
C LEU A 144 -5.56 15.86 2.64
N SER A 145 -5.34 17.08 2.15
CA SER A 145 -6.31 17.85 1.37
C SER A 145 -6.71 17.19 0.06
N GLU A 146 -5.81 16.45 -0.60
CA GLU A 146 -6.13 15.70 -1.82
C GLU A 146 -7.11 14.56 -1.58
N PHE A 147 -7.13 14.02 -0.36
CA PHE A 147 -8.06 12.98 0.08
C PHE A 147 -9.26 13.54 0.86
N LYS A 148 -9.47 14.86 0.83
CA LYS A 148 -10.56 15.55 1.54
C LYS A 148 -10.62 15.18 3.03
N VAL A 149 -9.46 14.94 3.62
CA VAL A 149 -9.28 14.71 5.04
C VAL A 149 -9.20 16.08 5.72
N GLU A 150 -10.12 16.33 6.65
CA GLU A 150 -10.07 17.55 7.47
C GLU A 150 -8.86 17.50 8.39
N ARG A 151 -8.11 18.60 8.43
CA ARG A 151 -6.91 18.68 9.27
C ARG A 151 -7.28 19.14 10.68
N PRO A 152 -6.99 18.32 11.71
CA PRO A 152 -7.23 18.77 13.09
C PRO A 152 -6.40 20.00 13.43
N SER A 153 -6.98 20.87 14.25
CA SER A 153 -6.30 22.08 14.73
C SER A 153 -6.07 22.03 16.24
N LEU A 154 -4.94 22.58 16.66
CA LEU A 154 -4.61 22.83 18.06
C LEU A 154 -4.27 24.32 18.21
N LEU A 155 -4.92 25.02 19.15
CA LEU A 155 -4.76 26.46 19.36
C LEU A 155 -4.98 27.29 18.06
N PHE A 156 -5.99 26.90 17.27
CA PHE A 156 -6.34 27.52 15.97
C PHE A 156 -5.32 27.34 14.86
N VAL A 157 -4.29 26.52 15.05
CA VAL A 157 -3.32 26.15 14.03
C VAL A 157 -3.57 24.70 13.59
N GLU A 158 -3.79 24.50 12.30
CA GLU A 158 -3.96 23.17 11.74
C GLU A 158 -2.61 22.40 11.69
N ILE A 159 -2.69 21.08 11.67
CA ILE A 159 -1.52 20.26 11.35
C ILE A 159 -1.07 20.51 9.90
N GLU A 160 0.18 20.20 9.58
CA GLU A 160 0.66 20.28 8.20
C GLU A 160 -0.17 19.37 7.30
N ASP A 161 -0.38 19.82 6.06
CA ASP A 161 -1.11 19.04 5.05
C ASP A 161 -0.31 17.85 4.57
N LEU A 162 1.01 17.99 4.50
CA LEU A 162 1.93 16.95 4.07
C LEU A 162 2.15 15.92 5.19
N VAL A 163 1.85 14.67 4.88
CA VAL A 163 2.17 13.50 5.72
C VAL A 163 3.16 12.62 4.97
N LYS A 164 4.35 12.46 5.55
CA LYS A 164 5.35 11.52 5.05
C LYS A 164 5.02 10.11 5.53
N ILE A 165 5.08 9.16 4.62
CA ILE A 165 4.91 7.73 4.89
C ILE A 165 6.22 7.02 4.58
N LYS A 166 6.69 6.19 5.52
CA LYS A 166 7.78 5.23 5.28
C LYS A 166 7.23 3.82 5.36
N TYR A 167 7.72 2.95 4.51
CA TYR A 167 7.33 1.56 4.53
C TYR A 167 8.51 0.61 4.33
N SER A 168 8.44 -0.54 4.99
CA SER A 168 9.30 -1.70 4.78
C SER A 168 8.39 -2.92 4.68
N ILE A 169 8.49 -3.67 3.59
CA ILE A 169 7.62 -4.81 3.30
C ILE A 169 8.48 -5.98 2.84
N GLN A 170 8.23 -7.14 3.44
CA GLN A 170 8.82 -8.41 3.03
C GLN A 170 7.70 -9.40 2.72
N GLY A 171 7.87 -10.13 1.65
CA GLY A 171 6.95 -11.19 1.26
C GLY A 171 7.68 -12.45 0.87
N VAL A 172 6.99 -13.58 1.06
CA VAL A 172 7.47 -14.90 0.68
C VAL A 172 6.57 -15.50 -0.38
N LYS A 173 7.15 -16.31 -1.26
CA LYS A 173 6.44 -16.99 -2.32
C LYS A 173 5.36 -17.91 -1.72
N ASN A 174 4.19 -17.89 -2.31
CA ASN A 174 3.16 -18.88 -2.01
C ASN A 174 3.58 -20.25 -2.58
N GLU A 175 3.37 -21.29 -1.78
CA GLU A 175 3.56 -22.68 -2.17
C GLU A 175 2.53 -23.14 -3.20
#